data_9c20f35ab221b165afb591961a4cc2b4
#
_entry.id   9c20f35ab221b165afb591961a4cc2b4
#
_cell.length_a   1.000
_cell.length_b   1.000
_cell.length_c   1.000
_cell.angle_alpha   90.00
_cell.angle_beta   90.00
_cell.angle_gamma   90.00
#
_symmetry.space_group_name_H-M   'P 1'
#
loop_
_entity.id
_entity.type
_entity.pdbx_description
1 polymer ?
#
loop_
_entity_poly.entity_id
_entity_poly.type
_entity_poly.pdbx_seq_one_letter_code
_entity_poly.pdbx_strand_id
1 'polypeptide(L)'
;METKYNEIHKRIWELSPRIKCPEAYEELNLLTKELIHIYDLQGRLTEDPFNSTRARKLSQPNERINDVLKGSTCLVTGGLGCVGSHLVNELVKFDVFRIIILDKNKNSSYTVGPDPSIEIVYGDIRDAQVVHDTFTKYKPDFVFHTAAQRDPGYAETHIVETVTTNVLGTLNIVKACEYTGSVKQCIFSSTGKASRYFTEEVYAATKKFCENILDLYSKLGRVKYGMVRFTHMLDNSLMNEQLRIHSEFENHVGVHSPGKYVTAQNKNEAVSLMLNVLLYSEVGQANFLIVKNLEWPVESLEMALYYIKKTRRNIPVVFIGNPLGYTEKFFRGQMDWSNPCELNLLINVYENKFRKVNDDDDVVVSHVCSSGNKVVEKAICKLERVKGEVETKIVLINGLKEIVKGTLEKVNKQHTVDILNWGLQQKFLDVENAKASDYGAIIPMMFGSLEGSAHYEQVKNLKG
;
A
#
# COMPACT_ATOMS: atom_id res chain seq x y z
N MET A 1 -23.55 16.91 -22.27
CA MET A 1 -23.49 16.11 -21.02
C MET A 1 -22.28 16.48 -20.19
N GLU A 2 -21.10 16.53 -20.76
CA GLU A 2 -19.83 16.86 -20.06
C GLU A 2 -19.83 18.29 -19.46
N THR A 3 -20.34 19.29 -20.16
CA THR A 3 -20.45 20.68 -19.68
C THR A 3 -21.31 20.77 -18.42
N LYS A 4 -22.47 20.09 -18.41
CA LYS A 4 -23.40 20.07 -17.27
C LYS A 4 -22.78 19.36 -16.06
N TYR A 5 -22.06 18.27 -16.27
CA TYR A 5 -21.35 17.52 -15.24
C TYR A 5 -20.29 18.40 -14.53
N ASN A 6 -19.51 19.14 -15.32
CA ASN A 6 -18.50 20.05 -14.77
C ASN A 6 -19.11 21.22 -13.99
N GLU A 7 -20.28 21.75 -14.44
CA GLU A 7 -21.02 22.78 -13.72
C GLU A 7 -21.52 22.28 -12.37
N ILE A 8 -22.10 21.07 -12.29
CA ILE A 8 -22.53 20.46 -11.03
C ILE A 8 -21.35 20.30 -10.07
N HIS A 9 -20.22 19.77 -10.53
CA HIS A 9 -19.03 19.60 -9.68
C HIS A 9 -18.52 20.94 -9.16
N LYS A 10 -18.41 21.95 -10.00
CA LYS A 10 -18.02 23.30 -9.60
C LYS A 10 -18.95 23.84 -8.52
N ARG A 11 -20.25 23.67 -8.70
CA ARG A 11 -21.25 24.16 -7.75
C ARG A 11 -21.19 23.42 -6.41
N ILE A 12 -20.98 22.12 -6.41
CA ILE A 12 -20.77 21.34 -5.17
C ILE A 12 -19.52 21.84 -4.44
N TRP A 13 -18.38 22.11 -5.14
CA TRP A 13 -17.20 22.68 -4.53
C TRP A 13 -17.48 24.03 -3.83
N GLU A 14 -18.24 24.91 -4.46
CA GLU A 14 -18.59 26.23 -3.92
C GLU A 14 -19.48 26.12 -2.66
N LEU A 15 -20.40 25.14 -2.64
CA LEU A 15 -21.35 24.97 -1.55
C LEU A 15 -20.83 24.10 -0.39
N SER A 16 -19.90 23.18 -0.63
CA SER A 16 -19.41 22.24 0.37
C SER A 16 -18.95 22.89 1.68
N PRO A 17 -18.19 24.02 1.68
CA PRO A 17 -17.82 24.70 2.92
C PRO A 17 -19.01 25.26 3.70
N ARG A 18 -20.15 25.41 3.05
CA ARG A 18 -21.39 25.99 3.61
C ARG A 18 -22.46 24.94 3.94
N ILE A 19 -22.09 23.66 4.06
CA ILE A 19 -23.00 22.52 4.30
C ILE A 19 -23.92 22.72 5.52
N LYS A 20 -23.53 23.52 6.49
CA LYS A 20 -24.33 23.84 7.69
C LYS A 20 -25.42 24.90 7.42
N CYS A 21 -25.39 25.59 6.28
CA CYS A 21 -26.41 26.54 5.88
C CYS A 21 -27.59 25.77 5.23
N PRO A 22 -28.85 25.97 5.68
CA PRO A 22 -30.00 25.22 5.16
C PRO A 22 -30.16 25.34 3.65
N GLU A 23 -30.00 26.54 3.08
CA GLU A 23 -30.14 26.76 1.64
C GLU A 23 -29.06 26.04 0.85
N ALA A 24 -27.80 26.05 1.35
CA ALA A 24 -26.71 25.30 0.71
C ALA A 24 -26.93 23.79 0.83
N TYR A 25 -27.43 23.33 1.96
CA TYR A 25 -27.78 21.92 2.16
C TYR A 25 -28.85 21.44 1.20
N GLU A 26 -29.93 22.19 1.02
CA GLU A 26 -30.99 21.85 0.08
C GLU A 26 -30.47 21.83 -1.36
N GLU A 27 -29.71 22.85 -1.77
CA GLU A 27 -29.13 22.89 -3.10
C GLU A 27 -28.17 21.71 -3.35
N LEU A 28 -27.30 21.37 -2.40
CA LEU A 28 -26.42 20.19 -2.46
C LEU A 28 -27.21 18.88 -2.61
N ASN A 29 -28.34 18.75 -1.93
CA ASN A 29 -29.23 17.60 -2.11
C ASN A 29 -29.77 17.49 -3.53
N LEU A 30 -30.18 18.60 -4.12
CA LEU A 30 -30.67 18.63 -5.50
C LEU A 30 -29.58 18.23 -6.49
N LEU A 31 -28.39 18.81 -6.34
CA LEU A 31 -27.21 18.48 -7.16
C LEU A 31 -26.79 17.01 -7.00
N THR A 32 -26.89 16.45 -5.79
CA THR A 32 -26.60 15.03 -5.53
C THR A 32 -27.59 14.12 -6.25
N LYS A 33 -28.89 14.45 -6.20
CA LYS A 33 -29.92 13.71 -6.96
C LYS A 33 -29.68 13.76 -8.46
N GLU A 34 -29.23 14.90 -8.96
CA GLU A 34 -28.91 15.06 -10.37
C GLU A 34 -27.69 14.22 -10.76
N LEU A 35 -26.64 14.17 -9.92
CA LEU A 35 -25.51 13.27 -10.13
C LEU A 35 -25.92 11.81 -10.11
N ILE A 36 -26.75 11.39 -9.14
CA ILE A 36 -27.28 10.02 -9.09
C ILE A 36 -28.02 9.68 -10.39
N HIS A 37 -28.86 10.59 -10.89
CA HIS A 37 -29.56 10.39 -12.14
C HIS A 37 -28.60 10.24 -13.34
N ILE A 38 -27.59 11.10 -13.44
CA ILE A 38 -26.57 11.03 -14.50
C ILE A 38 -25.81 9.70 -14.47
N TYR A 39 -25.36 9.27 -13.28
CA TYR A 39 -24.63 8.01 -13.11
C TYR A 39 -25.51 6.78 -13.38
N ASP A 40 -26.80 6.85 -13.03
CA ASP A 40 -27.79 5.81 -13.36
C ASP A 40 -27.98 5.66 -14.87
N LEU A 41 -28.13 6.78 -15.59
CA LEU A 41 -28.24 6.76 -17.05
C LEU A 41 -26.99 6.17 -17.73
N GLN A 42 -25.83 6.26 -17.08
CA GLN A 42 -24.58 5.63 -17.52
C GLN A 42 -24.48 4.15 -17.11
N GLY A 43 -25.44 3.61 -16.37
CA GLY A 43 -25.42 2.24 -15.85
C GLY A 43 -24.46 2.00 -14.67
N ARG A 44 -23.85 3.07 -14.11
CA ARG A 44 -22.80 3.00 -13.10
C ARG A 44 -23.29 2.68 -11.69
N LEU A 45 -24.56 2.89 -11.37
CA LEU A 45 -25.14 2.66 -10.05
C LEU A 45 -26.14 1.50 -10.02
N THR A 46 -26.07 0.58 -10.98
CA THR A 46 -26.96 -0.59 -11.08
C THR A 46 -26.60 -1.68 -10.07
N GLU A 47 -25.31 -1.83 -9.77
CA GLU A 47 -24.78 -2.78 -8.80
C GLU A 47 -23.65 -2.15 -7.95
N ASP A 48 -23.17 -2.87 -6.94
CA ASP A 48 -22.02 -2.42 -6.14
C ASP A 48 -20.79 -2.27 -7.05
N PRO A 49 -20.21 -1.07 -7.18
CA PRO A 49 -19.05 -0.85 -8.05
C PRO A 49 -17.83 -1.72 -7.72
N PHE A 50 -17.75 -2.27 -6.48
CA PHE A 50 -16.74 -3.23 -6.08
C PHE A 50 -17.22 -4.70 -6.12
N ASN A 51 -18.33 -4.99 -6.79
CA ASN A 51 -18.87 -6.35 -6.82
C ASN A 51 -17.89 -7.38 -7.37
N SER A 52 -17.22 -7.08 -8.48
CA SER A 52 -16.17 -7.93 -9.07
C SER A 52 -15.00 -8.12 -8.12
N THR A 53 -14.51 -7.05 -7.49
CA THR A 53 -13.42 -7.12 -6.49
C THR A 53 -13.81 -7.98 -5.29
N ARG A 54 -15.05 -7.90 -4.81
CA ARG A 54 -15.52 -8.75 -3.67
C ARG A 54 -15.57 -10.23 -4.04
N ALA A 55 -15.91 -10.54 -5.28
CA ALA A 55 -16.03 -11.90 -5.79
C ALA A 55 -14.69 -12.49 -6.23
N ARG A 56 -13.67 -11.65 -6.48
CA ARG A 56 -12.38 -12.06 -7.01
C ARG A 56 -11.64 -12.96 -6.01
N LYS A 57 -11.06 -14.04 -6.53
CA LYS A 57 -10.26 -15.01 -5.78
C LYS A 57 -8.92 -15.19 -6.49
N LEU A 58 -7.88 -15.42 -5.71
CA LEU A 58 -6.58 -15.84 -6.21
C LEU A 58 -6.40 -17.34 -5.98
N SER A 59 -5.63 -17.96 -6.84
CA SER A 59 -5.20 -19.34 -6.65
C SER A 59 -4.41 -19.47 -5.34
N GLN A 60 -4.72 -20.52 -4.61
CA GLN A 60 -4.06 -20.87 -3.37
C GLN A 60 -3.76 -22.37 -3.37
N PRO A 61 -2.53 -22.77 -3.75
CA PRO A 61 -2.15 -24.17 -3.84
C PRO A 61 -1.99 -24.79 -2.43
N ASN A 62 -3.11 -25.09 -1.80
CA ASN A 62 -3.20 -25.50 -0.38
C ASN A 62 -2.31 -26.67 -0.01
N GLU A 63 -2.19 -27.67 -0.86
CA GLU A 63 -1.33 -28.84 -0.62
C GLU A 63 0.14 -28.42 -0.50
N ARG A 64 0.64 -27.63 -1.45
CA ARG A 64 2.02 -27.12 -1.43
C ARG A 64 2.28 -26.20 -0.23
N ILE A 65 1.31 -25.36 0.13
CA ILE A 65 1.39 -24.49 1.31
C ILE A 65 1.41 -25.35 2.58
N ASN A 66 0.55 -26.38 2.68
CA ASN A 66 0.51 -27.29 3.81
C ASN A 66 1.84 -28.04 3.98
N ASP A 67 2.45 -28.50 2.91
CA ASP A 67 3.77 -29.17 2.95
C ASP A 67 4.86 -28.26 3.54
N VAL A 68 4.80 -26.95 3.28
CA VAL A 68 5.72 -25.97 3.86
C VAL A 68 5.44 -25.72 5.33
N LEU A 69 4.16 -25.61 5.71
CA LEU A 69 3.72 -25.21 7.06
C LEU A 69 3.60 -26.36 8.04
N LYS A 70 3.55 -27.61 7.57
CA LYS A 70 3.30 -28.79 8.40
C LYS A 70 4.23 -28.88 9.61
N GLY A 71 3.64 -28.99 10.79
CA GLY A 71 4.35 -29.11 12.06
C GLY A 71 5.12 -27.85 12.49
N SER A 72 4.94 -26.71 11.82
CA SER A 72 5.66 -25.48 12.11
C SER A 72 4.97 -24.62 13.16
N THR A 73 5.76 -23.73 13.78
CA THR A 73 5.27 -22.62 14.60
C THR A 73 5.22 -21.36 13.77
N CYS A 74 4.03 -20.75 13.62
CA CYS A 74 3.81 -19.50 12.93
C CYS A 74 3.65 -18.34 13.91
N LEU A 75 4.35 -17.24 13.72
CA LEU A 75 4.15 -15.99 14.46
C LEU A 75 3.45 -14.98 13.54
N VAL A 76 2.32 -14.43 13.99
CA VAL A 76 1.59 -13.36 13.30
C VAL A 76 1.62 -12.10 14.14
N THR A 77 2.40 -11.10 13.74
CA THR A 77 2.36 -9.79 14.40
C THR A 77 1.20 -8.98 13.83
N GLY A 78 0.46 -8.26 14.68
CA GLY A 78 -0.78 -7.61 14.25
C GLY A 78 -1.91 -8.59 13.93
N GLY A 79 -1.86 -9.79 14.55
CA GLY A 79 -2.81 -10.88 14.28
C GLY A 79 -4.23 -10.62 14.74
N LEU A 80 -4.48 -9.54 15.49
CA LEU A 80 -5.82 -9.07 15.84
C LEU A 80 -6.31 -7.93 14.93
N GLY A 81 -5.55 -7.55 13.92
CA GLY A 81 -5.96 -6.60 12.88
C GLY A 81 -6.79 -7.26 11.77
N CYS A 82 -7.27 -6.46 10.80
CA CYS A 82 -8.12 -6.93 9.69
C CYS A 82 -7.48 -8.09 8.89
N VAL A 83 -6.31 -7.88 8.33
CA VAL A 83 -5.61 -8.91 7.53
C VAL A 83 -5.06 -10.02 8.44
N GLY A 84 -4.46 -9.63 9.58
CA GLY A 84 -3.84 -10.59 10.50
C GLY A 84 -4.83 -11.60 11.08
N SER A 85 -6.02 -11.16 11.52
CA SER A 85 -7.03 -12.07 12.09
C SER A 85 -7.57 -13.04 11.03
N HIS A 86 -7.74 -12.55 9.80
CA HIS A 86 -8.18 -13.41 8.69
C HIS A 86 -7.10 -14.42 8.32
N LEU A 87 -5.82 -14.00 8.32
CA LEU A 87 -4.68 -14.90 8.11
C LEU A 87 -4.59 -15.98 9.21
N VAL A 88 -4.75 -15.60 10.48
CA VAL A 88 -4.76 -16.58 11.60
C VAL A 88 -5.86 -17.60 11.40
N ASN A 89 -7.09 -17.16 11.08
CA ASN A 89 -8.21 -18.06 10.81
C ASN A 89 -7.98 -18.96 9.57
N GLU A 90 -7.17 -18.53 8.61
CA GLU A 90 -6.80 -19.36 7.47
C GLU A 90 -5.68 -20.35 7.84
N LEU A 91 -4.68 -19.93 8.62
CA LEU A 91 -3.56 -20.77 9.06
C LEU A 91 -4.04 -21.99 9.89
N VAL A 92 -5.12 -21.86 10.66
CA VAL A 92 -5.73 -22.97 11.42
C VAL A 92 -6.16 -24.13 10.51
N LYS A 93 -6.41 -23.89 9.23
CA LYS A 93 -6.82 -24.92 8.26
C LYS A 93 -5.67 -25.81 7.76
N PHE A 94 -4.42 -25.45 8.10
CA PHE A 94 -3.22 -26.20 7.75
C PHE A 94 -2.68 -26.98 8.95
N ASP A 95 -1.83 -27.96 8.70
CA ASP A 95 -1.23 -28.83 9.72
C ASP A 95 -0.11 -28.11 10.53
N VAL A 96 -0.36 -26.88 10.96
CA VAL A 96 0.58 -26.11 11.80
C VAL A 96 0.60 -26.66 13.23
N PHE A 97 1.77 -26.64 13.86
CA PHE A 97 1.87 -27.06 15.28
C PHE A 97 1.31 -25.98 16.21
N ARG A 98 1.59 -24.69 15.93
CA ARG A 98 1.18 -23.58 16.79
C ARG A 98 1.14 -22.25 16.02
N ILE A 99 0.19 -21.40 16.38
CA ILE A 99 0.05 -20.03 15.88
C ILE A 99 0.19 -19.07 17.05
N ILE A 100 1.20 -18.21 17.03
CA ILE A 100 1.42 -17.17 18.03
C ILE A 100 0.96 -15.84 17.45
N ILE A 101 0.11 -15.13 18.16
CA ILE A 101 -0.30 -13.76 17.82
C ILE A 101 0.48 -12.81 18.72
N LEU A 102 1.24 -11.88 18.15
CA LEU A 102 1.82 -10.76 18.88
C LEU A 102 1.08 -9.48 18.46
N ASP A 103 0.30 -8.91 19.36
CA ASP A 103 -0.50 -7.70 19.11
C ASP A 103 -0.57 -6.81 20.35
N LYS A 104 -0.57 -5.49 20.15
CA LYS A 104 -0.76 -4.52 21.24
C LYS A 104 -2.24 -4.28 21.59
N ASN A 105 -3.15 -4.59 20.67
CA ASN A 105 -4.57 -4.28 20.82
C ASN A 105 -5.34 -5.40 21.53
N LYS A 106 -5.81 -5.10 22.74
CA LYS A 106 -6.63 -6.04 23.54
C LYS A 106 -8.12 -6.00 23.18
N ASN A 107 -8.56 -4.93 22.52
CA ASN A 107 -9.98 -4.66 22.22
C ASN A 107 -10.20 -4.56 20.71
N SER A 108 -9.79 -5.60 19.97
CA SER A 108 -10.02 -5.62 18.52
C SER A 108 -11.48 -5.89 18.19
N SER A 109 -11.97 -5.23 17.14
CA SER A 109 -13.26 -5.54 16.51
C SER A 109 -13.21 -6.78 15.60
N TYR A 110 -11.99 -7.24 15.28
CA TYR A 110 -11.80 -8.44 14.48
C TYR A 110 -11.65 -9.67 15.38
N THR A 111 -12.28 -10.77 14.99
CA THR A 111 -12.32 -12.01 15.77
C THR A 111 -11.42 -13.06 15.18
N VAL A 112 -10.67 -13.72 16.06
CA VAL A 112 -9.98 -14.97 15.78
C VAL A 112 -10.82 -16.09 16.39
N GLY A 113 -11.09 -17.13 15.62
CA GLY A 113 -11.84 -18.29 16.09
C GLY A 113 -11.11 -18.99 17.26
N PRO A 114 -11.84 -19.62 18.19
CA PRO A 114 -11.21 -20.40 19.25
C PRO A 114 -10.55 -21.64 18.66
N ASP A 115 -9.25 -21.78 18.85
CA ASP A 115 -8.48 -22.93 18.43
C ASP A 115 -7.35 -23.19 19.44
N PRO A 116 -7.12 -24.44 19.89
CA PRO A 116 -6.10 -24.75 20.90
C PRO A 116 -4.67 -24.53 20.42
N SER A 117 -4.44 -24.44 19.11
CA SER A 117 -3.11 -24.12 18.55
C SER A 117 -2.76 -22.65 18.65
N ILE A 118 -3.71 -21.77 18.98
CA ILE A 118 -3.51 -20.30 19.01
C ILE A 118 -3.13 -19.84 20.41
N GLU A 119 -2.05 -19.09 20.50
CA GLU A 119 -1.62 -18.39 21.72
C GLU A 119 -1.45 -16.89 21.44
N ILE A 120 -2.01 -16.02 22.29
CA ILE A 120 -1.95 -14.57 22.15
C ILE A 120 -0.94 -14.00 23.13
N VAL A 121 0.01 -13.25 22.61
CA VAL A 121 0.98 -12.44 23.35
C VAL A 121 0.61 -10.97 23.16
N TYR A 122 0.23 -10.30 24.24
CA TYR A 122 -0.04 -8.86 24.19
C TYR A 122 1.27 -8.09 24.34
N GLY A 123 1.69 -7.41 23.27
CA GLY A 123 2.93 -6.65 23.26
C GLY A 123 3.05 -5.74 22.05
N ASP A 124 3.92 -4.74 22.17
CA ASP A 124 4.18 -3.78 21.11
C ASP A 124 5.50 -4.14 20.39
N ILE A 125 5.49 -4.21 19.07
CA ILE A 125 6.69 -4.50 18.26
C ILE A 125 7.76 -3.41 18.36
N ARG A 126 7.42 -2.21 18.87
CA ARG A 126 8.39 -1.15 19.17
C ARG A 126 9.29 -1.50 20.35
N ASP A 127 8.82 -2.36 21.24
CA ASP A 127 9.60 -2.86 22.37
C ASP A 127 10.46 -4.06 21.93
N ALA A 128 11.75 -3.81 21.75
CA ALA A 128 12.69 -4.83 21.32
C ALA A 128 12.80 -6.02 22.30
N GLN A 129 12.57 -5.77 23.62
CA GLN A 129 12.62 -6.85 24.62
C GLN A 129 11.43 -7.78 24.49
N VAL A 130 10.21 -7.21 24.31
CA VAL A 130 8.98 -8.00 24.07
C VAL A 130 9.13 -8.88 22.82
N VAL A 131 9.66 -8.30 21.74
CA VAL A 131 9.92 -9.06 20.51
C VAL A 131 10.94 -10.16 20.77
N HIS A 132 12.07 -9.84 21.42
CA HIS A 132 13.13 -10.81 21.74
C HIS A 132 12.60 -11.98 22.58
N ASP A 133 11.85 -11.68 23.64
CA ASP A 133 11.31 -12.70 24.56
C ASP A 133 10.29 -13.61 23.84
N THR A 134 9.47 -13.01 22.98
CA THR A 134 8.49 -13.76 22.16
C THR A 134 9.21 -14.75 21.23
N PHE A 135 10.22 -14.29 20.49
CA PHE A 135 10.96 -15.15 19.58
C PHE A 135 11.77 -16.22 20.32
N THR A 136 12.39 -15.88 21.45
CA THR A 136 13.16 -16.83 22.27
C THR A 136 12.29 -17.91 22.83
N LYS A 137 11.09 -17.56 23.36
CA LYS A 137 10.14 -18.50 23.96
C LYS A 137 9.54 -19.45 22.92
N TYR A 138 9.09 -18.91 21.79
CA TYR A 138 8.27 -19.67 20.83
C TYR A 138 9.05 -20.23 19.65
N LYS A 139 10.22 -19.69 19.34
CA LYS A 139 11.11 -20.12 18.24
C LYS A 139 10.36 -20.34 16.94
N PRO A 140 9.68 -19.31 16.39
CA PRO A 140 8.86 -19.47 15.20
C PRO A 140 9.68 -19.92 13.98
N ASP A 141 9.08 -20.77 13.14
CA ASP A 141 9.60 -21.16 11.84
C ASP A 141 9.23 -20.12 10.77
N PHE A 142 8.01 -19.60 10.85
CA PHE A 142 7.48 -18.62 9.90
C PHE A 142 6.95 -17.40 10.65
N VAL A 143 7.26 -16.22 10.12
CA VAL A 143 6.82 -14.94 10.67
C VAL A 143 5.99 -14.19 9.64
N PHE A 144 4.74 -13.91 9.96
CA PHE A 144 3.86 -13.06 9.16
C PHE A 144 3.75 -11.69 9.85
N HIS A 145 4.44 -10.72 9.30
CA HIS A 145 4.53 -9.38 9.88
C HIS A 145 3.48 -8.45 9.28
N THR A 146 2.31 -8.34 9.96
CA THR A 146 1.21 -7.47 9.55
C THR A 146 1.00 -6.27 10.47
N ALA A 147 1.68 -6.20 11.61
CA ALA A 147 1.60 -5.07 12.53
C ALA A 147 2.15 -3.79 11.89
N ALA A 148 1.34 -2.75 11.81
CA ALA A 148 1.72 -1.44 11.30
C ALA A 148 0.72 -0.35 11.69
N GLN A 149 1.18 0.89 11.73
CA GLN A 149 0.31 2.06 11.58
C GLN A 149 0.01 2.20 10.07
N ARG A 150 -1.29 2.18 9.70
CA ARG A 150 -1.76 2.02 8.32
C ARG A 150 -2.48 3.23 7.72
N ASP A 151 -2.85 4.21 8.54
CA ASP A 151 -3.60 5.38 8.12
C ASP A 151 -2.65 6.46 7.59
N PRO A 152 -2.70 6.80 6.27
CA PRO A 152 -1.82 7.82 5.70
C PRO A 152 -2.06 9.22 6.29
N GLY A 153 -3.31 9.59 6.60
CA GLY A 153 -3.63 10.88 7.19
C GLY A 153 -3.10 11.01 8.61
N TYR A 154 -3.31 9.97 9.42
CA TYR A 154 -2.75 9.89 10.78
C TYR A 154 -1.21 9.95 10.76
N ALA A 155 -0.58 9.29 9.80
CA ALA A 155 0.87 9.26 9.67
C ALA A 155 1.49 10.65 9.49
N GLU A 156 0.82 11.56 8.80
CA GLU A 156 1.31 12.93 8.58
C GLU A 156 1.29 13.80 9.83
N THR A 157 0.51 13.43 10.83
CA THR A 157 0.38 14.17 12.11
C THR A 157 1.03 13.45 13.29
N HIS A 158 1.33 12.15 13.18
CA HIS A 158 1.94 11.29 14.21
C HIS A 158 3.16 10.56 13.63
N ILE A 159 4.15 11.35 13.20
CA ILE A 159 5.29 10.87 12.41
C ILE A 159 6.18 9.97 13.26
N VAL A 160 6.49 10.37 14.49
CA VAL A 160 7.32 9.59 15.43
C VAL A 160 6.68 8.25 15.71
N GLU A 161 5.38 8.21 16.02
CA GLU A 161 4.68 6.94 16.24
C GLU A 161 4.69 6.07 14.98
N THR A 162 4.46 6.66 13.81
CA THR A 162 4.44 5.94 12.54
C THR A 162 5.81 5.36 12.21
N VAL A 163 6.88 6.14 12.35
CA VAL A 163 8.25 5.69 12.06
C VAL A 163 8.70 4.64 13.06
N THR A 164 8.46 4.85 14.36
CA THR A 164 8.85 3.88 15.39
C THR A 164 8.09 2.57 15.23
N THR A 165 6.80 2.61 14.88
CA THR A 165 6.00 1.40 14.65
C THR A 165 6.40 0.71 13.35
N ASN A 166 6.37 1.43 12.22
CA ASN A 166 6.55 0.81 10.92
C ASN A 166 8.01 0.46 10.64
N VAL A 167 8.96 1.40 10.88
CA VAL A 167 10.36 1.19 10.52
C VAL A 167 11.11 0.48 11.62
N LEU A 168 11.11 1.03 12.85
CA LEU A 168 11.89 0.45 13.94
C LEU A 168 11.27 -0.84 14.48
N GLY A 169 9.93 -0.92 14.51
CA GLY A 169 9.23 -2.17 14.84
C GLY A 169 9.52 -3.28 13.83
N THR A 170 9.50 -2.98 12.52
CA THR A 170 9.92 -3.95 11.48
C THR A 170 11.38 -4.35 11.66
N LEU A 171 12.27 -3.41 11.98
CA LEU A 171 13.67 -3.70 12.26
C LEU A 171 13.84 -4.65 13.45
N ASN A 172 13.08 -4.48 14.53
CA ASN A 172 13.08 -5.38 15.68
C ASN A 172 12.66 -6.80 15.26
N ILE A 173 11.61 -6.95 14.46
CA ILE A 173 11.16 -8.25 13.95
C ILE A 173 12.24 -8.91 13.09
N VAL A 174 12.83 -8.18 12.16
CA VAL A 174 13.84 -8.72 11.25
C VAL A 174 15.12 -9.12 12.02
N LYS A 175 15.56 -8.29 12.98
CA LYS A 175 16.68 -8.63 13.88
C LYS A 175 16.37 -9.91 14.68
N ALA A 176 15.14 -10.06 15.19
CA ALA A 176 14.72 -11.26 15.92
C ALA A 176 14.66 -12.51 15.02
N CYS A 177 14.22 -12.39 13.78
CA CYS A 177 14.28 -13.48 12.80
C CYS A 177 15.71 -14.01 12.61
N GLU A 178 16.67 -13.11 12.47
CA GLU A 178 18.08 -13.49 12.28
C GLU A 178 18.74 -14.04 13.55
N TYR A 179 18.43 -13.46 14.72
CA TYR A 179 19.02 -13.85 15.99
C TYR A 179 18.55 -15.24 16.44
N THR A 180 17.26 -15.55 16.31
CA THR A 180 16.67 -16.78 16.86
C THR A 180 17.16 -18.05 16.16
N GLY A 181 17.53 -17.94 14.87
CA GLY A 181 18.04 -19.07 14.08
C GLY A 181 17.01 -20.16 13.73
N SER A 182 15.79 -20.08 14.24
CA SER A 182 14.68 -20.98 13.90
C SER A 182 13.90 -20.53 12.68
N VAL A 183 13.87 -19.22 12.40
CA VAL A 183 13.04 -18.62 11.36
C VAL A 183 13.57 -19.00 9.97
N LYS A 184 12.72 -19.64 9.20
CA LYS A 184 12.98 -20.02 7.80
C LYS A 184 12.58 -18.90 6.86
N GLN A 185 11.47 -18.20 7.18
CA GLN A 185 10.93 -17.17 6.31
C GLN A 185 10.14 -16.11 7.10
N CYS A 186 10.32 -14.83 6.68
CA CYS A 186 9.57 -13.69 7.16
C CYS A 186 8.77 -13.06 6.00
N ILE A 187 7.46 -12.93 6.19
CA ILE A 187 6.51 -12.41 5.21
C ILE A 187 5.98 -11.06 5.72
N PHE A 188 6.19 -10.00 4.95
CA PHE A 188 5.84 -8.62 5.33
C PHE A 188 4.64 -8.10 4.53
N SER A 189 3.71 -7.43 5.22
CA SER A 189 2.62 -6.69 4.59
C SER A 189 3.09 -5.30 4.16
N SER A 190 3.30 -5.09 2.87
CA SER A 190 3.64 -3.80 2.28
C SER A 190 2.42 -3.17 1.58
N THR A 191 2.64 -2.17 0.76
CA THR A 191 1.61 -1.40 0.04
C THR A 191 2.05 -1.09 -1.38
N GLY A 192 1.09 -0.98 -2.29
CA GLY A 192 1.35 -0.47 -3.63
C GLY A 192 1.98 0.93 -3.66
N LYS A 193 1.74 1.77 -2.63
CA LYS A 193 2.42 3.07 -2.53
C LYS A 193 3.96 2.94 -2.43
N ALA A 194 4.49 1.81 -1.94
CA ALA A 194 5.93 1.56 -1.90
C ALA A 194 6.55 1.30 -3.27
N SER A 195 5.75 1.03 -4.32
CA SER A 195 6.24 0.93 -5.70
C SER A 195 6.71 2.26 -6.28
N ARG A 196 6.25 3.40 -5.73
CA ARG A 196 6.72 4.74 -6.14
C ARG A 196 8.24 4.82 -6.03
N TYR A 197 8.89 5.47 -6.98
CA TYR A 197 10.35 5.64 -6.92
C TYR A 197 10.77 6.40 -5.68
N PHE A 198 10.06 7.49 -5.37
CA PHE A 198 10.26 8.33 -4.18
C PHE A 198 8.92 8.88 -3.71
N THR A 199 8.78 9.14 -2.42
CA THR A 199 7.59 9.76 -1.82
C THR A 199 7.97 10.55 -0.57
N GLU A 200 7.27 11.63 -0.30
CA GLU A 200 7.36 12.41 0.93
C GLU A 200 6.17 12.14 1.88
N GLU A 201 5.20 11.33 1.45
CA GLU A 201 4.11 10.85 2.30
C GLU A 201 4.64 9.86 3.35
N VAL A 202 4.51 10.19 4.62
CA VAL A 202 5.15 9.46 5.74
C VAL A 202 4.81 7.97 5.74
N TYR A 203 3.54 7.61 5.59
CA TYR A 203 3.12 6.20 5.54
C TYR A 203 3.82 5.44 4.40
N ALA A 204 3.74 5.97 3.19
CA ALA A 204 4.33 5.34 2.02
C ALA A 204 5.87 5.27 2.12
N ALA A 205 6.51 6.33 2.63
CA ALA A 205 7.95 6.39 2.88
C ALA A 205 8.39 5.33 3.89
N THR A 206 7.65 5.14 5.00
CA THR A 206 7.97 4.10 5.99
C THR A 206 7.85 2.69 5.40
N LYS A 207 6.83 2.41 4.60
CA LYS A 207 6.66 1.09 3.97
C LYS A 207 7.77 0.81 2.95
N LYS A 208 8.10 1.79 2.09
CA LYS A 208 9.22 1.67 1.16
C LYS A 208 10.55 1.46 1.90
N PHE A 209 10.75 2.16 3.01
CA PHE A 209 11.93 1.98 3.85
C PHE A 209 12.01 0.55 4.41
N CYS A 210 10.88 0.00 4.89
CA CYS A 210 10.81 -1.40 5.36
C CYS A 210 11.18 -2.41 4.29
N GLU A 211 10.70 -2.22 3.04
CA GLU A 211 11.10 -3.10 1.92
C GLU A 211 12.62 -3.12 1.72
N ASN A 212 13.30 -1.97 1.87
CA ASN A 212 14.76 -1.89 1.81
C ASN A 212 15.45 -2.50 3.04
N ILE A 213 14.83 -2.50 4.23
CA ILE A 213 15.31 -3.26 5.39
C ILE A 213 15.25 -4.76 5.08
N LEU A 214 14.15 -5.26 4.54
CA LEU A 214 14.04 -6.66 4.18
C LEU A 214 15.07 -7.05 3.10
N ASP A 215 15.31 -6.19 2.10
CA ASP A 215 16.35 -6.42 1.10
C ASP A 215 17.76 -6.46 1.74
N LEU A 216 18.05 -5.54 2.66
CA LEU A 216 19.32 -5.54 3.40
C LEU A 216 19.57 -6.88 4.11
N TYR A 217 18.57 -7.35 4.87
CA TYR A 217 18.70 -8.57 5.66
C TYR A 217 18.63 -9.85 4.81
N SER A 218 17.95 -9.83 3.66
CA SER A 218 17.95 -10.96 2.73
C SER A 218 19.35 -11.34 2.26
N LYS A 219 20.28 -10.35 2.18
CA LYS A 219 21.68 -10.57 1.78
C LYS A 219 22.50 -11.38 2.80
N LEU A 220 21.99 -11.57 4.02
CA LEU A 220 22.61 -12.46 5.00
C LEU A 220 22.45 -13.94 4.64
N GLY A 221 21.48 -14.27 3.79
CA GLY A 221 21.30 -15.59 3.20
C GLY A 221 20.79 -16.68 4.16
N ARG A 222 20.25 -16.30 5.32
CA ARG A 222 19.74 -17.25 6.34
C ARG A 222 18.24 -17.37 6.31
N VAL A 223 17.54 -16.25 6.34
CA VAL A 223 16.09 -16.16 6.34
C VAL A 223 15.61 -15.74 4.93
N LYS A 224 14.57 -16.36 4.42
CA LYS A 224 13.87 -15.88 3.21
C LYS A 224 13.00 -14.69 3.58
N TYR A 225 13.14 -13.58 2.87
CA TYR A 225 12.29 -12.40 3.05
C TYR A 225 11.39 -12.23 1.85
N GLY A 226 10.09 -12.27 2.13
CA GLY A 226 9.08 -12.01 1.12
C GLY A 226 8.05 -11.01 1.61
N MET A 227 7.32 -10.40 0.69
CA MET A 227 6.30 -9.42 1.04
C MET A 227 5.16 -9.42 0.05
N VAL A 228 4.08 -8.75 0.41
CA VAL A 228 2.95 -8.47 -0.46
C VAL A 228 2.72 -6.97 -0.51
N ARG A 229 2.44 -6.44 -1.69
CA ARG A 229 2.01 -5.05 -1.85
C ARG A 229 0.51 -5.02 -2.06
N PHE A 230 -0.19 -4.55 -1.04
CA PHE A 230 -1.64 -4.37 -1.11
C PHE A 230 -2.01 -3.03 -1.73
N THR A 231 -3.16 -3.01 -2.40
CA THR A 231 -3.89 -1.79 -2.73
C THR A 231 -4.94 -1.48 -1.64
N HIS A 232 -6.03 -0.80 -1.96
CA HIS A 232 -7.09 -0.50 -1.00
C HIS A 232 -7.77 -1.79 -0.51
N MET A 233 -7.76 -2.02 0.81
CA MET A 233 -8.44 -3.16 1.41
C MET A 233 -9.91 -2.82 1.66
N LEU A 234 -10.84 -3.45 0.92
CA LEU A 234 -12.27 -3.18 1.05
C LEU A 234 -12.81 -3.38 2.45
N ASP A 235 -12.40 -4.48 3.09
CA ASP A 235 -12.90 -4.91 4.40
C ASP A 235 -12.42 -4.04 5.57
N ASN A 236 -11.49 -3.13 5.32
CA ASN A 236 -10.92 -2.21 6.31
C ASN A 236 -10.60 -0.84 5.70
N SER A 237 -11.36 -0.46 4.71
CA SER A 237 -11.12 0.76 3.95
C SER A 237 -11.64 1.98 4.69
N LEU A 238 -10.73 2.93 4.91
CA LEU A 238 -11.11 4.28 5.34
C LEU A 238 -12.02 4.98 4.32
N MET A 239 -12.01 4.55 3.06
CA MET A 239 -12.89 5.07 2.02
C MET A 239 -14.20 4.29 1.94
N ASN A 240 -14.17 3.02 1.58
CA ASN A 240 -15.39 2.23 1.32
C ASN A 240 -16.28 2.10 2.57
N GLU A 241 -15.70 1.69 3.71
CA GLU A 241 -16.45 1.51 4.95
C GLU A 241 -16.93 2.85 5.52
N GLN A 242 -16.13 3.90 5.46
CA GLN A 242 -16.56 5.23 5.88
C GLN A 242 -17.69 5.78 5.00
N LEU A 243 -17.60 5.65 3.67
CA LEU A 243 -18.67 6.10 2.78
C LEU A 243 -20.00 5.37 3.08
N ARG A 244 -19.94 4.06 3.38
CA ARG A 244 -21.09 3.28 3.81
C ARG A 244 -21.67 3.82 5.11
N ILE A 245 -20.85 3.94 6.15
CA ILE A 245 -21.27 4.42 7.48
C ILE A 245 -21.84 5.84 7.37
N HIS A 246 -21.16 6.75 6.68
CA HIS A 246 -21.65 8.13 6.52
C HIS A 246 -22.98 8.17 5.77
N SER A 247 -23.17 7.32 4.75
CA SER A 247 -24.45 7.24 4.04
C SER A 247 -25.60 6.72 4.92
N GLU A 248 -25.30 5.86 5.89
CA GLU A 248 -26.31 5.27 6.80
C GLU A 248 -26.64 6.18 7.99
N PHE A 249 -25.65 6.87 8.56
CA PHE A 249 -25.78 7.52 9.87
C PHE A 249 -25.55 9.03 9.86
N GLU A 250 -24.76 9.58 8.92
CA GLU A 250 -24.44 11.00 8.88
C GLU A 250 -25.43 11.81 8.03
N ASN A 251 -25.37 13.14 8.14
CA ASN A 251 -26.22 14.06 7.39
C ASN A 251 -25.66 14.40 6.00
N HIS A 252 -24.46 13.96 5.67
CA HIS A 252 -23.85 14.14 4.35
C HIS A 252 -22.73 13.11 4.15
N VAL A 253 -22.31 12.92 2.90
CA VAL A 253 -21.18 12.06 2.56
C VAL A 253 -20.05 12.90 1.99
N GLY A 254 -18.90 12.91 2.69
CA GLY A 254 -17.69 13.60 2.23
C GLY A 254 -16.89 12.75 1.24
N VAL A 255 -16.54 13.33 0.10
CA VAL A 255 -15.64 12.74 -0.90
C VAL A 255 -14.48 13.71 -1.16
N HIS A 256 -13.25 13.21 -1.34
CA HIS A 256 -12.08 14.07 -1.53
C HIS A 256 -12.25 14.99 -2.74
N SER A 257 -12.55 14.41 -3.90
CA SER A 257 -12.88 15.14 -5.13
C SER A 257 -13.50 14.18 -6.14
N PRO A 258 -14.22 14.69 -7.16
CA PRO A 258 -14.56 13.88 -8.34
C PRO A 258 -13.27 13.45 -9.09
N GLY A 259 -13.37 12.39 -9.90
CA GLY A 259 -12.25 11.86 -10.68
C GLY A 259 -11.13 11.20 -9.85
N LYS A 260 -11.39 10.80 -8.60
CA LYS A 260 -10.47 10.02 -7.78
C LYS A 260 -10.83 8.55 -7.86
N TYR A 261 -9.96 7.80 -8.51
CA TYR A 261 -10.10 6.38 -8.76
C TYR A 261 -9.20 5.56 -7.85
N VAL A 262 -9.69 4.42 -7.39
CA VAL A 262 -8.95 3.48 -6.55
C VAL A 262 -9.13 2.06 -7.07
N THR A 263 -8.04 1.31 -7.09
CA THR A 263 -8.08 -0.14 -7.20
C THR A 263 -8.22 -0.73 -5.81
N ALA A 264 -8.89 -1.86 -5.68
CA ALA A 264 -9.14 -2.48 -4.39
C ALA A 264 -8.87 -3.98 -4.38
N GLN A 265 -8.71 -4.52 -3.17
CA GLN A 265 -8.56 -5.94 -2.88
C GLN A 265 -9.46 -6.32 -1.71
N ASN A 266 -9.94 -7.56 -1.70
CA ASN A 266 -10.64 -8.13 -0.55
C ASN A 266 -9.66 -8.87 0.38
N LYS A 267 -10.09 -9.17 1.59
CA LYS A 267 -9.26 -9.83 2.61
C LYS A 267 -8.84 -11.25 2.22
N ASN A 268 -9.65 -11.97 1.45
CA ASN A 268 -9.30 -13.32 1.00
C ASN A 268 -8.11 -13.27 0.03
N GLU A 269 -8.10 -12.32 -0.92
CA GLU A 269 -6.96 -12.10 -1.81
C GLU A 269 -5.70 -11.74 -1.03
N ALA A 270 -5.83 -10.87 -0.01
CA ALA A 270 -4.69 -10.48 0.82
C ALA A 270 -4.05 -11.69 1.52
N VAL A 271 -4.87 -12.57 2.09
CA VAL A 271 -4.38 -13.79 2.76
C VAL A 271 -3.81 -14.78 1.75
N SER A 272 -4.49 -15.00 0.62
CA SER A 272 -3.96 -15.88 -0.44
C SER A 272 -2.60 -15.40 -0.94
N LEU A 273 -2.42 -14.08 -1.14
CA LEU A 273 -1.10 -13.53 -1.50
C LEU A 273 -0.05 -13.80 -0.41
N MET A 274 -0.36 -13.56 0.87
CA MET A 274 0.59 -13.79 1.96
C MET A 274 1.00 -15.27 2.06
N LEU A 275 0.07 -16.20 1.85
CA LEU A 275 0.36 -17.63 1.84
C LEU A 275 1.16 -18.04 0.60
N ASN A 276 0.87 -17.47 -0.55
CA ASN A 276 1.66 -17.71 -1.77
C ASN A 276 3.12 -17.24 -1.63
N VAL A 277 3.42 -16.21 -0.82
CA VAL A 277 4.82 -15.79 -0.55
C VAL A 277 5.68 -16.94 -0.04
N LEU A 278 5.09 -17.89 0.72
CA LEU A 278 5.81 -19.08 1.21
C LEU A 278 6.47 -19.87 0.10
N LEU A 279 5.87 -19.88 -1.10
CA LEU A 279 6.29 -20.69 -2.24
C LEU A 279 7.25 -19.94 -3.18
N TYR A 280 7.22 -18.60 -3.18
CA TYR A 280 7.90 -17.79 -4.20
C TYR A 280 9.04 -16.91 -3.66
N SER A 281 9.37 -17.00 -2.37
CA SER A 281 10.52 -16.27 -1.84
C SER A 281 11.82 -17.05 -2.00
N GLU A 282 12.85 -16.34 -2.42
CA GLU A 282 14.20 -16.87 -2.63
C GLU A 282 15.19 -16.29 -1.60
N VAL A 283 16.23 -17.05 -1.30
CA VAL A 283 17.32 -16.57 -0.43
C VAL A 283 18.15 -15.52 -1.18
N GLY A 284 18.60 -14.50 -0.50
CA GLY A 284 19.49 -13.48 -1.06
C GLY A 284 18.79 -12.30 -1.74
N GLN A 285 17.48 -12.31 -1.81
CA GLN A 285 16.68 -11.19 -2.33
C GLN A 285 15.35 -11.04 -1.58
N ALA A 286 14.82 -9.82 -1.53
CA ALA A 286 13.50 -9.57 -0.97
C ALA A 286 12.46 -9.61 -2.09
N ASN A 287 11.74 -10.74 -2.19
CA ASN A 287 10.68 -10.92 -3.19
C ASN A 287 9.39 -10.24 -2.73
N PHE A 288 8.60 -9.74 -3.70
CA PHE A 288 7.24 -9.32 -3.44
C PHE A 288 6.25 -9.94 -4.42
N LEU A 289 5.02 -10.11 -3.92
CA LEU A 289 3.89 -10.60 -4.69
C LEU A 289 2.82 -9.52 -4.78
N ILE A 290 2.19 -9.44 -5.95
CA ILE A 290 1.05 -8.56 -6.23
C ILE A 290 0.01 -9.31 -7.06
N VAL A 291 -1.24 -8.88 -6.95
CA VAL A 291 -2.30 -9.34 -7.86
C VAL A 291 -1.96 -8.89 -9.28
N LYS A 292 -2.01 -9.79 -10.25
CA LYS A 292 -1.71 -9.48 -11.66
C LYS A 292 -2.75 -8.53 -12.25
N ASN A 293 -4.02 -8.82 -12.06
CA ASN A 293 -5.12 -8.02 -12.60
C ASN A 293 -5.98 -7.45 -11.48
N LEU A 294 -5.87 -6.14 -11.27
CA LEU A 294 -6.66 -5.39 -10.27
C LEU A 294 -8.02 -4.95 -10.80
N GLU A 295 -8.32 -5.26 -12.08
CA GLU A 295 -9.49 -4.78 -12.80
C GLU A 295 -9.53 -3.24 -12.93
N TRP A 296 -10.67 -2.70 -13.33
CA TRP A 296 -10.81 -1.27 -13.48
C TRP A 296 -10.90 -0.57 -12.11
N PRO A 297 -10.24 0.57 -11.95
CA PRO A 297 -10.36 1.33 -10.73
C PRO A 297 -11.77 1.96 -10.62
N VAL A 298 -12.29 2.00 -9.40
CA VAL A 298 -13.62 2.57 -9.07
C VAL A 298 -13.45 4.00 -8.59
N GLU A 299 -14.34 4.88 -9.05
CA GLU A 299 -14.36 6.27 -8.60
C GLU A 299 -14.97 6.40 -7.20
N SER A 300 -14.32 7.16 -6.31
CA SER A 300 -14.83 7.36 -4.94
C SER A 300 -16.18 8.09 -4.90
N LEU A 301 -16.43 9.00 -5.86
CA LEU A 301 -17.74 9.66 -5.99
C LEU A 301 -18.83 8.65 -6.38
N GLU A 302 -18.56 7.74 -7.30
CA GLU A 302 -19.47 6.67 -7.69
C GLU A 302 -19.89 5.82 -6.49
N MET A 303 -18.91 5.42 -5.65
CA MET A 303 -19.20 4.69 -4.41
C MET A 303 -20.08 5.48 -3.45
N ALA A 304 -19.83 6.77 -3.28
CA ALA A 304 -20.65 7.63 -2.42
C ALA A 304 -22.08 7.70 -2.92
N LEU A 305 -22.27 7.96 -4.22
CA LEU A 305 -23.58 8.04 -4.86
C LEU A 305 -24.34 6.70 -4.82
N TYR A 306 -23.62 5.58 -5.00
CA TYR A 306 -24.18 4.23 -4.85
C TYR A 306 -24.75 4.01 -3.45
N TYR A 307 -23.99 4.32 -2.40
CA TYR A 307 -24.46 4.14 -1.03
C TYR A 307 -25.61 5.09 -0.69
N ILE A 308 -25.56 6.37 -1.08
CA ILE A 308 -26.65 7.31 -0.88
C ILE A 308 -27.95 6.78 -1.55
N LYS A 309 -27.86 6.33 -2.78
CA LYS A 309 -29.00 5.73 -3.50
C LYS A 309 -29.54 4.49 -2.78
N LYS A 310 -28.65 3.60 -2.35
CA LYS A 310 -29.00 2.34 -1.68
C LYS A 310 -29.71 2.56 -0.35
N THR A 311 -29.31 3.55 0.44
CA THR A 311 -29.95 3.89 1.72
C THR A 311 -31.29 4.60 1.56
N ARG A 312 -31.60 5.11 0.36
CA ARG A 312 -32.77 5.94 0.06
C ARG A 312 -32.88 7.19 0.94
N ARG A 313 -31.78 7.62 1.55
CA ARG A 313 -31.75 8.83 2.37
C ARG A 313 -31.59 10.06 1.47
N ASN A 314 -32.19 11.17 1.90
CA ASN A 314 -32.07 12.46 1.22
C ASN A 314 -30.91 13.25 1.86
N ILE A 315 -29.68 12.85 1.55
CA ILE A 315 -28.45 13.46 2.06
C ILE A 315 -27.53 13.85 0.92
N PRO A 316 -26.80 14.98 1.03
CA PRO A 316 -25.91 15.43 -0.03
C PRO A 316 -24.54 14.77 0.01
N VAL A 317 -23.89 14.66 -1.16
CA VAL A 317 -22.46 14.53 -1.27
C VAL A 317 -21.79 15.91 -1.19
N VAL A 318 -20.64 15.99 -0.52
CA VAL A 318 -19.80 17.19 -0.44
C VAL A 318 -18.36 16.87 -0.82
N PHE A 319 -17.64 17.85 -1.38
CA PHE A 319 -16.24 17.72 -1.73
C PHE A 319 -15.37 18.37 -0.64
N ILE A 320 -14.52 17.57 0.00
CA ILE A 320 -13.73 17.99 1.18
C ILE A 320 -12.26 18.24 0.87
N GLY A 321 -11.81 18.02 -0.36
CA GLY A 321 -10.40 18.14 -0.75
C GLY A 321 -9.57 16.90 -0.40
N ASN A 322 -8.35 16.85 -0.90
CA ASN A 322 -7.42 15.78 -0.57
C ASN A 322 -6.81 16.02 0.82
N PRO A 323 -6.95 15.09 1.76
CA PRO A 323 -6.26 15.20 3.05
C PRO A 323 -4.75 14.98 2.89
N LEU A 324 -4.02 15.34 3.96
CA LEU A 324 -2.60 14.99 4.06
C LEU A 324 -2.40 13.48 3.88
N GLY A 325 -1.30 13.08 3.26
CA GLY A 325 -1.01 11.67 2.94
C GLY A 325 -1.67 11.16 1.65
N TYR A 326 -2.41 12.05 0.92
CA TYR A 326 -3.05 11.75 -0.37
C TYR A 326 -2.82 12.85 -1.42
N THR A 327 -1.80 13.66 -1.25
CA THR A 327 -1.54 14.85 -2.08
C THR A 327 -0.68 14.56 -3.29
N GLU A 328 0.11 13.48 -3.28
CA GLU A 328 0.99 13.15 -4.41
C GLU A 328 0.21 12.82 -5.67
N LYS A 329 0.59 13.46 -6.77
CA LYS A 329 0.04 13.17 -8.09
C LYS A 329 0.61 11.85 -8.64
N PHE A 330 -0.18 11.20 -9.47
CA PHE A 330 0.26 10.03 -10.23
C PHE A 330 1.36 10.44 -11.22
N PHE A 331 2.47 9.70 -11.20
CA PHE A 331 3.56 9.85 -12.14
C PHE A 331 3.47 8.77 -13.21
N ARG A 332 3.10 9.17 -14.44
CA ARG A 332 2.92 8.24 -15.56
C ARG A 332 4.14 7.35 -15.80
N GLY A 333 5.37 7.90 -15.64
CA GLY A 333 6.62 7.15 -15.77
C GLY A 333 6.82 6.03 -14.75
N GLN A 334 5.91 5.87 -13.77
CA GLN A 334 5.98 4.76 -12.82
C GLN A 334 5.62 3.43 -13.46
N MET A 335 4.72 3.41 -14.43
CA MET A 335 4.26 2.18 -15.08
C MET A 335 5.08 1.87 -16.34
N ASP A 336 5.26 0.60 -16.64
CA ASP A 336 5.97 0.13 -17.83
C ASP A 336 5.05 0.15 -19.06
N TRP A 337 5.10 1.24 -19.81
CA TRP A 337 4.29 1.45 -21.01
C TRP A 337 4.81 0.68 -22.25
N SER A 338 5.88 -0.10 -22.13
CA SER A 338 6.31 -0.99 -23.19
C SER A 338 5.29 -2.12 -23.47
N ASN A 339 4.47 -2.46 -22.46
CA ASN A 339 3.33 -3.37 -22.57
C ASN A 339 2.08 -2.80 -21.90
N PRO A 340 1.29 -1.96 -22.59
CA PRO A 340 0.11 -1.32 -22.02
C PRO A 340 -0.99 -2.28 -21.53
N CYS A 341 -0.99 -3.52 -22.01
CA CYS A 341 -1.98 -4.54 -21.60
C CYS A 341 -1.68 -5.11 -20.20
N GLU A 342 -0.50 -4.87 -19.66
CA GLU A 342 -0.04 -5.43 -18.39
C GLU A 342 0.34 -4.35 -17.35
N LEU A 343 -0.22 -3.15 -17.48
CA LEU A 343 0.01 -2.08 -16.54
C LEU A 343 -0.49 -2.47 -15.14
N ASN A 344 0.36 -2.23 -14.13
CA ASN A 344 0.02 -2.48 -12.74
C ASN A 344 0.65 -1.41 -11.85
N LEU A 345 -0.17 -0.77 -11.00
CA LEU A 345 0.25 0.31 -10.10
C LEU A 345 1.11 -0.17 -8.92
N LEU A 346 1.16 -1.47 -8.67
CA LEU A 346 1.85 -2.07 -7.52
C LEU A 346 3.32 -2.38 -7.80
N ILE A 347 3.77 -2.16 -9.05
CA ILE A 347 5.14 -2.43 -9.50
C ILE A 347 5.64 -1.28 -10.37
N ASN A 348 6.90 -0.87 -10.19
CA ASN A 348 7.52 0.16 -11.03
C ASN A 348 8.31 -0.46 -12.20
N VAL A 349 8.77 0.38 -13.13
CA VAL A 349 9.46 -0.06 -14.34
C VAL A 349 10.69 -0.92 -14.04
N TYR A 350 11.52 -0.52 -13.07
CA TYR A 350 12.74 -1.29 -12.76
C TYR A 350 12.43 -2.69 -12.23
N GLU A 351 11.47 -2.78 -11.33
CA GLU A 351 11.02 -4.04 -10.73
C GLU A 351 10.28 -4.92 -11.75
N ASN A 352 9.53 -4.29 -12.68
CA ASN A 352 8.78 -5.00 -13.71
C ASN A 352 9.68 -5.81 -14.67
N LYS A 353 10.97 -5.44 -14.79
CA LYS A 353 11.95 -6.19 -15.61
C LYS A 353 12.34 -7.56 -15.01
N PHE A 354 12.05 -7.76 -13.74
CA PHE A 354 12.26 -9.04 -13.03
C PHE A 354 10.97 -9.83 -12.83
N ARG A 355 9.87 -9.34 -13.41
CA ARG A 355 8.54 -9.90 -13.28
C ARG A 355 8.50 -11.34 -13.76
N LYS A 356 7.92 -12.21 -12.94
CA LYS A 356 7.46 -13.56 -13.27
C LYS A 356 5.97 -13.63 -12.91
N VAL A 357 5.25 -14.56 -13.52
CA VAL A 357 3.84 -14.82 -13.19
C VAL A 357 3.75 -16.25 -12.69
N ASN A 358 2.89 -16.50 -11.70
CA ASN A 358 2.64 -17.86 -11.20
C ASN A 358 1.97 -18.75 -12.26
N ASP A 359 1.88 -20.05 -11.98
CA ASP A 359 1.33 -21.04 -12.93
C ASP A 359 -0.16 -20.79 -13.26
N ASP A 360 -0.89 -20.17 -12.33
CA ASP A 360 -2.33 -19.87 -12.47
C ASP A 360 -2.60 -18.50 -13.14
N ASP A 361 -1.56 -17.79 -13.54
CA ASP A 361 -1.61 -16.50 -14.26
C ASP A 361 -2.33 -15.36 -13.52
N ASP A 362 -2.38 -15.39 -12.18
CA ASP A 362 -3.12 -14.42 -11.35
C ASP A 362 -2.24 -13.63 -10.38
N VAL A 363 -0.99 -14.06 -10.12
CA VAL A 363 -0.04 -13.42 -9.22
C VAL A 363 1.25 -13.06 -9.95
N VAL A 364 1.71 -11.83 -9.79
CA VAL A 364 3.03 -11.39 -10.24
C VAL A 364 4.01 -11.48 -9.08
N VAL A 365 5.15 -12.09 -9.34
CA VAL A 365 6.31 -12.19 -8.45
C VAL A 365 7.43 -11.31 -8.99
N SER A 366 8.03 -10.50 -8.15
CA SER A 366 9.23 -9.73 -8.46
C SER A 366 10.08 -9.52 -7.19
N HIS A 367 11.08 -8.67 -7.25
CA HIS A 367 11.89 -8.34 -6.07
C HIS A 367 12.24 -6.85 -6.03
N VAL A 368 12.59 -6.38 -4.84
CA VAL A 368 13.02 -5.00 -4.59
C VAL A 368 14.36 -4.73 -5.26
N CYS A 369 14.48 -3.60 -5.96
CA CYS A 369 15.76 -3.15 -6.51
C CYS A 369 16.67 -2.63 -5.39
N SER A 370 17.80 -3.30 -5.16
CA SER A 370 18.69 -3.01 -4.04
C SER A 370 19.40 -1.66 -4.17
N SER A 371 19.35 -0.87 -3.10
CA SER A 371 20.08 0.42 -3.00
C SER A 371 21.53 0.28 -2.51
N GLY A 372 21.83 -0.84 -1.86
CA GLY A 372 23.12 -1.12 -1.22
C GLY A 372 23.08 -1.01 0.30
N ASN A 373 23.71 -2.00 0.96
CA ASN A 373 23.58 -2.22 2.39
C ASN A 373 23.99 -1.01 3.24
N LYS A 374 25.14 -0.41 2.96
CA LYS A 374 25.69 0.73 3.74
C LYS A 374 24.76 1.95 3.76
N VAL A 375 24.02 2.18 2.68
CA VAL A 375 23.10 3.32 2.60
C VAL A 375 21.91 3.10 3.53
N VAL A 376 21.34 1.89 3.51
CA VAL A 376 20.21 1.51 4.36
C VAL A 376 20.61 1.52 5.83
N GLU A 377 21.74 0.91 6.19
CA GLU A 377 22.28 0.88 7.56
C GLU A 377 22.49 2.29 8.12
N LYS A 378 23.11 3.20 7.33
CA LYS A 378 23.30 4.61 7.73
C LYS A 378 21.98 5.33 7.97
N ALA A 379 20.98 5.08 7.14
CA ALA A 379 19.67 5.69 7.28
C ALA A 379 18.94 5.16 8.54
N ILE A 380 19.03 3.85 8.83
CA ILE A 380 18.52 3.22 10.06
C ILE A 380 19.14 3.88 11.28
N CYS A 381 20.48 3.96 11.36
CA CYS A 381 21.17 4.56 12.49
C CYS A 381 20.76 6.00 12.78
N LYS A 382 20.40 6.78 11.76
CA LYS A 382 19.88 8.14 11.95
C LYS A 382 18.45 8.12 12.52
N LEU A 383 17.59 7.21 12.04
CA LEU A 383 16.21 7.08 12.52
C LEU A 383 16.15 6.58 13.97
N GLU A 384 17.07 5.72 14.41
CA GLU A 384 17.15 5.25 15.80
C GLU A 384 17.48 6.38 16.80
N ARG A 385 18.10 7.48 16.33
CA ARG A 385 18.61 8.56 17.19
C ARG A 385 17.78 9.82 17.17
N VAL A 386 16.97 10.03 16.12
CA VAL A 386 16.19 11.25 15.95
C VAL A 386 15.03 11.30 16.92
N LYS A 387 14.67 12.52 17.35
CA LYS A 387 13.52 12.81 18.20
C LYS A 387 12.75 14.02 17.62
N GLY A 388 11.46 14.10 17.93
CA GLY A 388 10.60 15.18 17.43
C GLY A 388 9.94 14.85 16.09
N GLU A 389 8.73 15.36 15.88
CA GLU A 389 7.91 15.02 14.69
C GLU A 389 8.56 15.54 13.40
N VAL A 390 8.95 16.81 13.37
CA VAL A 390 9.53 17.46 12.18
C VAL A 390 10.88 16.86 11.82
N GLU A 391 11.76 16.72 12.80
CA GLU A 391 13.10 16.17 12.61
C GLU A 391 13.04 14.70 12.14
N THR A 392 12.10 13.91 12.68
CA THR A 392 11.90 12.52 12.26
C THR A 392 11.45 12.45 10.81
N LYS A 393 10.53 13.32 10.36
CA LYS A 393 10.14 13.40 8.96
C LYS A 393 11.33 13.75 8.07
N ILE A 394 12.10 14.76 8.44
CA ILE A 394 13.29 15.18 7.68
C ILE A 394 14.30 14.03 7.55
N VAL A 395 14.58 13.31 8.64
CA VAL A 395 15.52 12.19 8.64
C VAL A 395 14.99 11.01 7.80
N LEU A 396 13.70 10.68 7.92
CA LEU A 396 13.03 9.64 7.12
C LEU A 396 13.16 9.95 5.61
N ILE A 397 12.76 11.15 5.21
CA ILE A 397 12.73 11.55 3.80
C ILE A 397 14.16 11.66 3.23
N ASN A 398 15.11 12.23 3.97
CA ASN A 398 16.50 12.27 3.55
C ASN A 398 17.14 10.88 3.46
N GLY A 399 16.83 9.99 4.41
CA GLY A 399 17.24 8.59 4.35
C GLY A 399 16.70 7.88 3.10
N LEU A 400 15.42 8.11 2.79
CA LEU A 400 14.80 7.55 1.59
C LEU A 400 15.40 8.13 0.30
N LYS A 401 15.73 9.44 0.27
CA LYS A 401 16.44 10.05 -0.88
C LYS A 401 17.76 9.35 -1.18
N GLU A 402 18.56 9.09 -0.16
CA GLU A 402 19.85 8.40 -0.33
C GLU A 402 19.66 6.94 -0.78
N ILE A 403 18.66 6.24 -0.24
CA ILE A 403 18.27 4.89 -0.68
C ILE A 403 17.91 4.91 -2.17
N VAL A 404 17.05 5.84 -2.60
CA VAL A 404 16.63 5.96 -4.01
C VAL A 404 17.80 6.28 -4.93
N LYS A 405 18.68 7.20 -4.55
CA LYS A 405 19.92 7.49 -5.31
C LYS A 405 20.77 6.22 -5.48
N GLY A 406 21.00 5.48 -4.39
CA GLY A 406 21.75 4.22 -4.45
C GLY A 406 21.10 3.15 -5.34
N THR A 407 19.76 3.15 -5.44
CA THR A 407 19.04 2.30 -6.41
C THR A 407 19.26 2.79 -7.83
N LEU A 408 19.09 4.10 -8.08
CA LEU A 408 19.26 4.71 -9.40
C LEU A 408 20.68 4.56 -9.97
N GLU A 409 21.70 4.43 -9.12
CA GLU A 409 23.07 4.14 -9.55
C GLU A 409 23.25 2.73 -10.13
N LYS A 410 22.45 1.77 -9.65
CA LYS A 410 22.59 0.35 -9.97
C LYS A 410 21.66 -0.15 -11.08
N VAL A 411 20.52 0.51 -11.28
CA VAL A 411 19.55 0.11 -12.30
C VAL A 411 20.03 0.44 -13.72
N ASN A 412 19.44 -0.23 -14.70
CA ASN A 412 19.74 0.05 -16.11
C ASN A 412 19.31 1.46 -16.49
N LYS A 413 20.25 2.25 -17.02
CA LYS A 413 20.05 3.66 -17.39
C LYS A 413 19.03 3.84 -18.51
N GLN A 414 18.92 2.90 -19.44
CA GLN A 414 17.90 2.96 -20.48
C GLN A 414 16.48 2.97 -19.90
N HIS A 415 16.22 2.18 -18.87
CA HIS A 415 14.90 2.22 -18.19
C HIS A 415 14.63 3.60 -17.56
N THR A 416 15.67 4.28 -17.04
CA THR A 416 15.52 5.65 -16.54
C THR A 416 15.14 6.63 -17.66
N VAL A 417 15.72 6.46 -18.85
CA VAL A 417 15.36 7.22 -20.06
C VAL A 417 13.91 6.97 -20.45
N ASP A 418 13.48 5.70 -20.46
CA ASP A 418 12.11 5.32 -20.80
C ASP A 418 11.11 5.95 -19.81
N ILE A 419 11.40 5.87 -18.50
CA ILE A 419 10.59 6.47 -17.43
C ILE A 419 10.42 7.98 -17.64
N LEU A 420 11.51 8.69 -17.90
CA LEU A 420 11.48 10.15 -18.14
C LEU A 420 10.69 10.49 -19.41
N ASN A 421 10.85 9.73 -20.47
CA ASN A 421 10.08 9.90 -21.71
C ASN A 421 8.57 9.69 -21.48
N TRP A 422 8.19 8.63 -20.75
CA TRP A 422 6.77 8.37 -20.46
C TRP A 422 6.18 9.37 -19.47
N GLY A 423 7.00 9.94 -18.59
CA GLY A 423 6.53 10.82 -17.52
C GLY A 423 6.54 12.30 -17.86
N LEU A 424 7.45 12.76 -18.75
CA LEU A 424 7.73 14.19 -18.94
C LEU A 424 7.46 14.73 -20.34
N GLN A 425 7.13 13.90 -21.34
CA GLN A 425 6.72 14.45 -22.64
C GLN A 425 5.42 15.26 -22.46
N GLN A 426 5.37 16.46 -23.05
CA GLN A 426 4.28 17.43 -22.88
C GLN A 426 2.89 16.79 -23.13
N LYS A 427 2.76 16.01 -24.21
CA LYS A 427 1.51 15.28 -24.52
C LYS A 427 0.98 14.40 -23.38
N PHE A 428 1.88 13.84 -22.54
CA PHE A 428 1.49 13.01 -21.39
C PHE A 428 1.21 13.86 -20.16
N LEU A 429 1.96 14.95 -19.95
CA LEU A 429 1.69 15.92 -18.90
C LEU A 429 0.29 16.55 -19.09
N ASP A 430 -0.06 16.87 -20.33
CA ASP A 430 -1.37 17.44 -20.66
C ASP A 430 -2.52 16.45 -20.33
N VAL A 431 -2.36 15.17 -20.68
CA VAL A 431 -3.35 14.12 -20.36
C VAL A 431 -3.54 13.97 -18.86
N GLU A 432 -2.46 14.00 -18.09
CA GLU A 432 -2.49 13.83 -16.62
C GLU A 432 -2.85 15.15 -15.89
N ASN A 433 -3.05 16.24 -16.61
CA ASN A 433 -3.21 17.60 -16.05
C ASN A 433 -2.13 17.89 -14.98
N ALA A 434 -0.88 17.64 -15.36
CA ALA A 434 0.29 17.71 -14.48
C ALA A 434 1.40 18.58 -15.08
N LYS A 435 2.33 18.99 -14.22
CA LYS A 435 3.57 19.69 -14.58
C LYS A 435 4.75 18.87 -14.08
N ALA A 436 5.90 18.96 -14.70
CA ALA A 436 7.13 18.31 -14.24
C ALA A 436 7.45 18.64 -12.77
N SER A 437 7.16 19.88 -12.34
CA SER A 437 7.34 20.33 -10.95
C SER A 437 6.47 19.58 -9.92
N ASP A 438 5.36 18.96 -10.34
CA ASP A 438 4.49 18.18 -9.44
C ASP A 438 5.15 16.90 -8.95
N TYR A 439 6.21 16.43 -9.60
CA TYR A 439 6.93 15.20 -9.28
C TYR A 439 8.17 15.43 -8.40
N GLY A 440 8.37 16.66 -7.93
CA GLY A 440 9.29 17.01 -6.86
C GLY A 440 10.71 16.48 -7.04
N ALA A 441 11.20 15.80 -5.99
CA ALA A 441 12.60 15.40 -5.90
C ALA A 441 13.00 14.24 -6.83
N ILE A 442 12.05 13.42 -7.32
CA ILE A 442 12.41 12.22 -8.10
C ILE A 442 13.02 12.59 -9.47
N ILE A 443 12.49 13.61 -10.13
CA ILE A 443 12.95 14.02 -11.45
C ILE A 443 14.43 14.48 -11.43
N PRO A 444 14.86 15.40 -10.53
CA PRO A 444 16.27 15.74 -10.40
C PRO A 444 17.18 14.55 -10.07
N MET A 445 16.73 13.60 -9.25
CA MET A 445 17.51 12.40 -8.92
C MET A 445 17.70 11.50 -10.16
N MET A 446 16.66 11.32 -10.99
CA MET A 446 16.75 10.54 -12.22
C MET A 446 17.69 11.20 -13.23
N PHE A 447 17.57 12.51 -13.48
CA PHE A 447 18.50 13.23 -14.33
C PHE A 447 19.94 13.15 -13.81
N GLY A 448 20.15 13.38 -12.49
CA GLY A 448 21.45 13.27 -11.86
C GLY A 448 22.09 11.89 -12.03
N SER A 449 21.27 10.81 -12.01
CA SER A 449 21.77 9.46 -12.23
C SER A 449 22.25 9.18 -13.68
N LEU A 450 21.84 10.02 -14.64
CA LEU A 450 22.21 9.91 -16.04
C LEU A 450 23.36 10.84 -16.43
N GLU A 451 23.71 11.82 -15.59
CA GLU A 451 24.76 12.81 -15.89
C GLU A 451 26.08 12.15 -16.29
N GLY A 452 26.72 12.70 -17.33
CA GLY A 452 27.97 12.16 -17.88
C GLY A 452 27.82 10.90 -18.74
N SER A 453 26.61 10.41 -18.98
CA SER A 453 26.35 9.27 -19.86
C SER A 453 25.71 9.65 -21.19
N ALA A 454 25.85 8.81 -22.22
CA ALA A 454 25.15 8.96 -23.49
C ALA A 454 23.61 8.95 -23.34
N HIS A 455 23.09 8.37 -22.28
CA HIS A 455 21.67 8.34 -21.99
C HIS A 455 21.11 9.71 -21.58
N TYR A 456 21.93 10.59 -21.00
CA TYR A 456 21.52 11.96 -20.64
C TYR A 456 21.12 12.77 -21.87
N GLU A 457 21.85 12.62 -22.98
CA GLU A 457 21.57 13.31 -24.22
C GLU A 457 20.18 13.00 -24.79
N GLN A 458 19.67 11.80 -24.53
CA GLN A 458 18.36 11.38 -25.02
C GLN A 458 17.18 12.06 -24.33
N VAL A 459 17.38 12.60 -23.13
CA VAL A 459 16.32 13.19 -22.30
C VAL A 459 16.59 14.63 -21.86
N LYS A 460 17.74 15.22 -22.20
CA LYS A 460 18.10 16.58 -21.75
C LYS A 460 17.05 17.64 -22.11
N ASN A 461 16.34 17.47 -23.22
CA ASN A 461 15.28 18.38 -23.66
C ASN A 461 14.01 18.29 -22.80
N LEU A 462 13.86 17.27 -21.93
CA LEU A 462 12.76 17.09 -21.00
C LEU A 462 13.03 17.78 -19.65
N LYS A 463 14.22 18.34 -19.46
CA LYS A 463 14.65 19.01 -18.21
C LYS A 463 14.08 20.42 -18.07
N GLY A 464 13.20 20.86 -18.98
CA GLY A 464 12.60 22.18 -19.10
C GLY A 464 11.97 22.79 -17.88
#